data_2f5493e55c7d1692ce1e35d5d0fb64d9
#
_entry.id   2f5493e55c7d1692ce1e35d5d0fb64d9
#
_cell.length_a   1.000
_cell.length_b   1.000
_cell.length_c   1.000
_cell.angle_alpha   90.00
_cell.angle_beta   90.00
_cell.angle_gamma   90.00
#
_symmetry.space_group_name_H-M   'P 1'
#
loop_
_entity.id
_entity.type
_entity.pdbx_description
1 polymer ?
#
loop_
_entity_poly.entity_id
_entity_poly.type
_entity_poly.pdbx_seq_one_letter_code
_entity_poly.pdbx_strand_id
1 'polypeptide(L)'
;DTQYDKVLKNAALGIYKIIYVAPERLESVSFINLCRRIKISMVAVDESHCVSQWGQDFRPSYLNINKFISMLPNRPIIGAFTATATDEVKTDIINILQLEDSAVVTTGFDRPNLFFSVLRPAKKDNRLIELIKERRDKSGIIYCSTRKKVESVCDLLIKNGFPATRYHACLLYTSP
;
A
#
# COMPACT_ATOMS: atom_id res chain seq x y z
N ASP A 1 -20.19 -10.76 -22.32
CA ASP A 1 -18.83 -10.31 -21.95
C ASP A 1 -18.90 -9.37 -20.77
N THR A 2 -18.29 -9.77 -19.66
CA THR A 2 -18.17 -8.91 -18.48
C THR A 2 -17.14 -7.82 -18.72
N GLN A 3 -17.19 -6.74 -17.93
CA GLN A 3 -16.14 -5.69 -17.97
C GLN A 3 -14.73 -6.28 -17.79
N TYR A 4 -14.61 -7.32 -16.97
CA TYR A 4 -13.36 -8.03 -16.74
C TYR A 4 -12.84 -8.72 -18.03
N ASP A 5 -13.70 -9.41 -18.77
CA ASP A 5 -13.31 -10.05 -20.03
C ASP A 5 -12.80 -9.04 -21.07
N LYS A 6 -13.42 -7.87 -21.14
CA LYS A 6 -12.99 -6.78 -22.00
C LYS A 6 -11.57 -6.29 -21.61
N VAL A 7 -11.31 -6.17 -20.31
CA VAL A 7 -9.97 -5.77 -19.82
C VAL A 7 -8.92 -6.83 -20.19
N LEU A 8 -9.21 -8.12 -20.01
CA LEU A 8 -8.29 -9.20 -20.39
C LEU A 8 -8.03 -9.24 -21.89
N LYS A 9 -9.05 -9.04 -22.74
CA LYS A 9 -8.90 -8.95 -24.20
C LYS A 9 -7.98 -7.78 -24.59
N ASN A 10 -8.20 -6.60 -24.02
CA ASN A 10 -7.38 -5.42 -24.29
C ASN A 10 -5.92 -5.61 -23.82
N ALA A 11 -5.71 -6.29 -22.70
CA ALA A 11 -4.38 -6.65 -22.22
C ALA A 11 -3.68 -7.62 -23.19
N ALA A 12 -4.40 -8.62 -23.70
CA ALA A 12 -3.88 -9.56 -24.70
C ALA A 12 -3.47 -8.88 -26.02
N LEU A 13 -4.16 -7.80 -26.40
CA LEU A 13 -3.84 -6.97 -27.57
C LEU A 13 -2.69 -5.98 -27.32
N GLY A 14 -2.10 -5.96 -26.11
CA GLY A 14 -1.01 -5.06 -25.76
C GLY A 14 -1.40 -3.58 -25.63
N ILE A 15 -2.70 -3.30 -25.49
CA ILE A 15 -3.22 -1.93 -25.29
C ILE A 15 -2.73 -1.38 -23.95
N TYR A 16 -2.64 -2.22 -22.92
CA TYR A 16 -2.12 -1.83 -21.62
C TYR A 16 -0.62 -2.15 -21.53
N LYS A 17 0.17 -1.17 -21.11
CA LYS A 17 1.61 -1.31 -20.85
C LYS A 17 1.91 -1.70 -19.41
N ILE A 18 1.00 -1.37 -18.49
CA ILE A 18 1.10 -1.68 -17.07
C ILE A 18 -0.22 -2.30 -16.63
N ILE A 19 -0.13 -3.38 -15.86
CA ILE A 19 -1.28 -4.08 -15.28
C ILE A 19 -1.09 -4.10 -13.77
N TYR A 20 -1.98 -3.46 -13.03
CA TYR A 20 -2.06 -3.57 -11.58
C TYR A 20 -2.94 -4.74 -11.20
N VAL A 21 -2.42 -5.61 -10.34
CA VAL A 21 -3.12 -6.81 -9.91
C VAL A 21 -2.87 -7.08 -8.43
N ALA A 22 -3.93 -7.44 -7.71
CA ALA A 22 -3.78 -7.90 -6.32
C ALA A 22 -3.26 -9.34 -6.30
N PRO A 23 -2.41 -9.72 -5.31
CA PRO A 23 -1.82 -11.06 -5.22
C PRO A 23 -2.85 -12.20 -5.27
N GLU A 24 -4.04 -11.98 -4.75
CA GLU A 24 -5.15 -12.95 -4.75
C GLU A 24 -5.64 -13.31 -6.17
N ARG A 25 -5.39 -12.45 -7.15
CA ARG A 25 -5.76 -12.68 -8.55
C ARG A 25 -4.75 -13.54 -9.31
N LEU A 26 -3.55 -13.73 -8.77
CA LEU A 26 -2.50 -14.51 -9.41
C LEU A 26 -2.85 -16.01 -9.57
N GLU A 27 -3.85 -16.50 -8.83
CA GLU A 27 -4.38 -17.86 -8.96
C GLU A 27 -5.55 -17.97 -9.96
N SER A 28 -6.03 -16.84 -10.51
CA SER A 28 -7.12 -16.83 -11.49
C SER A 28 -6.68 -17.49 -12.80
N VAL A 29 -7.39 -18.54 -13.20
CA VAL A 29 -7.10 -19.28 -14.45
C VAL A 29 -7.11 -18.36 -15.67
N SER A 30 -8.07 -17.43 -15.75
CA SER A 30 -8.17 -16.48 -16.86
C SER A 30 -6.97 -15.52 -16.90
N PHE A 31 -6.50 -15.06 -15.74
CA PHE A 31 -5.33 -14.19 -15.64
C PHE A 31 -4.03 -14.94 -15.98
N ILE A 32 -3.85 -16.14 -15.46
CA ILE A 32 -2.69 -17.00 -15.79
C ILE A 32 -2.64 -17.27 -17.30
N ASN A 33 -3.78 -17.63 -17.91
CA ASN A 33 -3.86 -17.87 -19.35
C ASN A 33 -3.53 -16.64 -20.19
N LEU A 34 -3.91 -15.44 -19.75
CA LEU A 34 -3.47 -14.19 -20.36
C LEU A 34 -1.94 -14.06 -20.26
N CYS A 35 -1.39 -14.17 -19.04
CA CYS A 35 0.03 -13.95 -18.77
C CYS A 35 0.96 -14.96 -19.51
N ARG A 36 0.44 -16.15 -19.84
CA ARG A 36 1.16 -17.14 -20.67
C ARG A 36 1.22 -16.77 -22.16
N ARG A 37 0.33 -15.89 -22.62
CA ARG A 37 0.23 -15.50 -24.04
C ARG A 37 0.91 -14.17 -24.34
N ILE A 38 1.18 -13.37 -23.34
CA ILE A 38 1.83 -12.06 -23.50
C ILE A 38 3.25 -12.10 -22.92
N LYS A 39 4.12 -11.25 -23.44
CA LYS A 39 5.48 -11.08 -22.88
C LYS A 39 5.40 -10.16 -21.67
N ILE A 40 5.69 -10.69 -20.48
CA ILE A 40 5.86 -9.91 -19.26
C ILE A 40 7.35 -9.62 -19.10
N SER A 41 7.73 -8.36 -19.19
CA SER A 41 9.14 -7.96 -19.10
C SER A 41 9.60 -7.74 -17.66
N MET A 42 8.68 -7.29 -16.79
CA MET A 42 8.97 -6.99 -15.38
C MET A 42 7.75 -7.29 -14.50
N VAL A 43 8.02 -7.79 -13.32
CA VAL A 43 7.05 -7.86 -12.21
C VAL A 43 7.56 -6.99 -11.07
N ALA A 44 6.81 -5.95 -10.73
CA ALA A 44 7.08 -5.10 -9.57
C ALA A 44 6.19 -5.55 -8.40
N VAL A 45 6.82 -5.97 -7.31
CA VAL A 45 6.14 -6.37 -6.08
C VAL A 45 6.22 -5.20 -5.11
N ASP A 46 5.11 -4.49 -4.96
CA ASP A 46 4.96 -3.42 -3.97
C ASP A 46 4.63 -4.02 -2.60
N GLU A 47 4.97 -3.29 -1.53
CA GLU A 47 4.84 -3.76 -0.15
C GLU A 47 5.44 -5.17 0.05
N SER A 48 6.60 -5.41 -0.55
CA SER A 48 7.23 -6.74 -0.59
C SER A 48 7.54 -7.32 0.80
N HIS A 49 7.56 -6.50 1.86
CA HIS A 49 7.67 -6.98 3.24
C HIS A 49 6.53 -7.94 3.64
N CYS A 50 5.40 -7.89 2.91
CA CYS A 50 4.26 -8.81 3.14
C CYS A 50 4.57 -10.28 2.82
N VAL A 51 5.67 -10.61 2.14
CA VAL A 51 6.11 -12.01 1.93
C VAL A 51 6.70 -12.63 3.20
N SER A 52 7.25 -11.81 4.10
CA SER A 52 7.94 -12.26 5.31
C SER A 52 6.99 -12.36 6.50
N GLN A 53 7.06 -13.45 7.25
CA GLN A 53 6.34 -13.59 8.52
C GLN A 53 6.83 -12.60 9.59
N TRP A 54 8.02 -12.07 9.44
CA TRP A 54 8.59 -11.04 10.31
C TRP A 54 8.27 -9.62 9.86
N GLY A 55 7.58 -9.48 8.71
CA GLY A 55 7.07 -8.21 8.21
C GLY A 55 5.90 -7.69 9.06
N GLN A 56 5.66 -6.39 9.03
CA GLN A 56 4.59 -5.76 9.82
C GLN A 56 3.17 -6.19 9.39
N ASP A 57 3.01 -6.65 8.15
CA ASP A 57 1.71 -7.03 7.56
C ASP A 57 1.88 -8.27 6.66
N PHE A 58 2.17 -9.42 7.27
CA PHE A 58 2.29 -10.67 6.53
C PHE A 58 0.98 -11.03 5.83
N ARG A 59 1.07 -11.30 4.52
CA ARG A 59 -0.08 -11.71 3.70
C ARG A 59 0.22 -13.01 2.98
N PRO A 60 -0.46 -14.11 3.33
CA PRO A 60 -0.23 -15.42 2.70
C PRO A 60 -0.34 -15.42 1.17
N SER A 61 -1.20 -14.56 0.60
CA SER A 61 -1.35 -14.41 -0.85
C SER A 61 -0.07 -13.95 -1.57
N TYR A 62 0.84 -13.25 -0.88
CA TYR A 62 2.13 -12.85 -1.43
C TYR A 62 3.07 -14.03 -1.69
N LEU A 63 2.93 -15.15 -0.98
CA LEU A 63 3.70 -16.37 -1.23
C LEU A 63 3.38 -16.98 -2.61
N ASN A 64 2.20 -16.70 -3.16
CA ASN A 64 1.81 -17.16 -4.49
C ASN A 64 2.52 -16.41 -5.63
N ILE A 65 3.17 -15.29 -5.35
CA ILE A 65 3.87 -14.49 -6.37
C ILE A 65 4.98 -15.33 -7.03
N ASN A 66 5.80 -16.02 -6.25
CA ASN A 66 6.86 -16.85 -6.80
C ASN A 66 6.31 -18.03 -7.63
N LYS A 67 5.25 -18.68 -7.14
CA LYS A 67 4.54 -19.72 -7.89
C LYS A 67 3.99 -19.20 -9.22
N PHE A 68 3.40 -18.00 -9.21
CA PHE A 68 2.93 -17.35 -10.44
C PHE A 68 4.07 -17.08 -11.42
N ILE A 69 5.19 -16.51 -10.94
CA ILE A 69 6.38 -16.24 -11.76
C ILE A 69 6.89 -17.52 -12.43
N SER A 70 6.92 -18.63 -11.71
CA SER A 70 7.38 -19.93 -12.25
C SER A 70 6.45 -20.52 -13.33
N MET A 71 5.20 -20.06 -13.42
CA MET A 71 4.25 -20.47 -14.47
C MET A 71 4.39 -19.67 -15.77
N LEU A 72 5.17 -18.57 -15.77
CA LEU A 72 5.36 -17.73 -16.95
C LEU A 72 6.33 -18.41 -17.94
N PRO A 73 6.13 -18.24 -19.26
CA PRO A 73 7.01 -18.85 -20.28
C PRO A 73 8.47 -18.42 -20.15
N ASN A 74 8.72 -17.20 -19.70
CA ASN A 74 10.03 -16.65 -19.45
C ASN A 74 10.01 -15.93 -18.11
N ARG A 75 11.08 -16.08 -17.33
CA ARG A 75 11.24 -15.35 -16.07
C ARG A 75 11.39 -13.85 -16.36
N PRO A 76 10.51 -12.99 -15.85
CA PRO A 76 10.65 -11.54 -15.98
C PRO A 76 11.70 -10.99 -15.02
N ILE A 77 12.10 -9.73 -15.22
CA ILE A 77 12.86 -9.00 -14.20
C ILE A 77 11.92 -8.80 -12.98
N ILE A 78 12.44 -9.09 -11.79
CA ILE A 78 11.68 -8.93 -10.55
C ILE A 78 12.21 -7.70 -9.81
N GLY A 79 11.33 -6.75 -9.51
CA GLY A 79 11.61 -5.63 -8.62
C GLY A 79 10.77 -5.76 -7.35
N ALA A 80 11.41 -5.77 -6.18
CA ALA A 80 10.75 -5.81 -4.88
C ALA A 80 10.91 -4.47 -4.19
N PHE A 81 9.80 -3.85 -3.81
CA PHE A 81 9.76 -2.51 -3.21
C PHE A 81 9.07 -2.57 -1.85
N THR A 82 9.65 -1.89 -0.87
CA THR A 82 9.05 -1.72 0.46
C THR A 82 9.59 -0.47 1.13
N ALA A 83 8.75 0.20 1.91
CA ALA A 83 9.17 1.33 2.74
C ALA A 83 9.82 0.89 4.06
N THR A 84 9.56 -0.35 4.51
CA THR A 84 9.98 -0.85 5.83
C THR A 84 10.51 -2.27 5.70
N ALA A 85 11.81 -2.44 5.87
CA ALA A 85 12.40 -3.78 5.91
C ALA A 85 13.61 -3.79 6.86
N THR A 86 13.56 -4.68 7.86
CA THR A 86 14.74 -5.07 8.64
C THR A 86 15.65 -5.95 7.77
N ASP A 87 16.84 -6.26 8.25
CA ASP A 87 17.77 -7.11 7.50
C ASP A 87 17.24 -8.54 7.35
N GLU A 88 16.50 -9.05 8.36
CA GLU A 88 15.82 -10.33 8.26
C GLU A 88 14.73 -10.30 7.16
N VAL A 89 13.91 -9.25 7.14
CA VAL A 89 12.86 -9.09 6.12
C VAL A 89 13.45 -8.97 4.72
N LYS A 90 14.58 -8.27 4.55
CA LYS A 90 15.28 -8.19 3.26
C LYS A 90 15.76 -9.56 2.80
N THR A 91 16.34 -10.35 3.71
CA THR A 91 16.79 -11.71 3.42
C THR A 91 15.61 -12.59 2.99
N ASP A 92 14.48 -12.51 3.69
CA ASP A 92 13.27 -13.24 3.33
C ASP A 92 12.75 -12.84 1.95
N ILE A 93 12.69 -11.54 1.64
CA ILE A 93 12.26 -11.05 0.32
C ILE A 93 13.12 -11.67 -0.79
N ILE A 94 14.44 -11.64 -0.64
CA ILE A 94 15.38 -12.19 -1.63
C ILE A 94 15.13 -13.69 -1.81
N ASN A 95 15.04 -14.44 -0.72
CA ASN A 95 14.88 -15.88 -0.73
C ASN A 95 13.51 -16.32 -1.27
N ILE A 96 12.42 -15.72 -0.76
CA ILE A 96 11.06 -16.12 -1.10
C ILE A 96 10.72 -15.75 -2.54
N LEU A 97 11.14 -14.58 -3.00
CA LEU A 97 10.96 -14.16 -4.40
C LEU A 97 12.04 -14.71 -5.34
N GLN A 98 13.03 -15.46 -4.81
CA GLN A 98 14.15 -16.04 -5.56
C GLN A 98 14.86 -14.99 -6.42
N LEU A 99 15.23 -13.86 -5.82
CA LEU A 99 15.92 -12.79 -6.53
C LEU A 99 17.39 -13.20 -6.75
N GLU A 100 17.73 -13.49 -8.00
CA GLU A 100 19.10 -13.85 -8.42
C GLU A 100 19.88 -12.58 -8.72
N ASP A 101 21.16 -12.52 -8.32
CA ASP A 101 22.09 -11.39 -8.55
C ASP A 101 21.46 -10.02 -8.22
N SER A 102 20.71 -9.96 -7.13
CA SER A 102 19.90 -8.80 -6.80
C SER A 102 20.73 -7.59 -6.37
N ALA A 103 20.51 -6.45 -7.02
CA ALA A 103 20.97 -5.17 -6.53
C ALA A 103 20.07 -4.69 -5.38
N VAL A 104 20.61 -4.61 -4.17
CA VAL A 104 19.87 -4.12 -2.99
C VAL A 104 20.21 -2.66 -2.76
N VAL A 105 19.20 -1.79 -2.88
CA VAL A 105 19.33 -0.36 -2.61
C VAL A 105 18.54 -0.04 -1.35
N THR A 106 19.21 0.48 -0.33
CA THR A 106 18.55 0.95 0.90
C THR A 106 18.81 2.44 1.05
N THR A 107 17.73 3.22 1.04
CA THR A 107 17.77 4.64 1.43
C THR A 107 17.53 4.76 2.93
N GLY A 108 18.21 5.69 3.60
CA GLY A 108 18.01 5.92 5.03
C GLY A 108 16.57 6.34 5.37
N PHE A 109 16.14 6.04 6.60
CA PHE A 109 14.83 6.47 7.11
C PHE A 109 14.81 7.94 7.53
N ASP A 110 15.97 8.59 7.54
CA ASP A 110 16.08 10.00 7.94
C ASP A 110 15.39 10.91 6.92
N ARG A 111 14.47 11.69 7.43
CA ARG A 111 13.65 12.64 6.66
C ARG A 111 13.84 14.02 7.26
N PRO A 112 14.90 14.77 6.91
CA PRO A 112 15.25 16.05 7.55
C PRO A 112 14.17 17.13 7.42
N ASN A 113 13.23 16.94 6.51
CA ASN A 113 12.05 17.81 6.34
C ASN A 113 10.87 17.44 7.27
N LEU A 114 10.97 16.36 8.07
CA LEU A 114 9.93 15.96 9.02
C LEU A 114 10.38 16.28 10.45
N PHE A 115 9.51 16.95 11.18
CA PHE A 115 9.69 17.21 12.59
C PHE A 115 8.75 16.35 13.42
N PHE A 116 9.30 15.55 14.34
CA PHE A 116 8.55 14.69 15.25
C PHE A 116 8.55 15.28 16.65
N SER A 117 7.38 15.29 17.29
CA SER A 117 7.23 15.76 18.68
C SER A 117 6.22 14.92 19.42
N VAL A 118 6.50 14.62 20.69
CA VAL A 118 5.59 13.91 21.59
C VAL A 118 5.10 14.88 22.65
N LEU A 119 3.78 15.09 22.69
CA LEU A 119 3.12 15.94 23.69
C LEU A 119 2.26 15.08 24.61
N ARG A 120 2.29 15.37 25.92
CA ARG A 120 1.47 14.70 26.94
C ARG A 120 0.57 15.71 27.66
N PRO A 121 -0.40 16.34 26.98
CA PRO A 121 -1.25 17.34 27.59
C PRO A 121 -2.28 16.71 28.53
N ALA A 122 -2.64 17.40 29.61
CA ALA A 122 -3.70 16.99 30.50
C ALA A 122 -5.09 16.96 29.81
N LYS A 123 -5.31 17.88 28.85
CA LYS A 123 -6.55 17.97 28.04
C LYS A 123 -6.19 17.89 26.56
N LYS A 124 -6.27 16.68 25.99
CA LYS A 124 -5.87 16.41 24.59
C LYS A 124 -6.65 17.24 23.57
N ASP A 125 -7.96 17.36 23.75
CA ASP A 125 -8.85 18.04 22.81
C ASP A 125 -8.55 19.55 22.76
N ASN A 126 -8.24 20.18 23.91
CA ASN A 126 -7.85 21.61 23.95
C ASN A 126 -6.51 21.80 23.22
N ARG A 127 -5.53 20.92 23.48
CA ARG A 127 -4.21 21.04 22.83
C ARG A 127 -4.32 20.80 21.33
N LEU A 128 -5.20 19.92 20.88
CA LEU A 128 -5.47 19.71 19.46
C LEU A 128 -5.99 21.01 18.81
N ILE A 129 -6.96 21.67 19.42
CA ILE A 129 -7.52 22.93 18.92
C ILE A 129 -6.42 24.01 18.84
N GLU A 130 -5.55 24.13 19.85
CA GLU A 130 -4.42 25.07 19.84
C GLU A 130 -3.47 24.79 18.67
N LEU A 131 -3.07 23.51 18.48
CA LEU A 131 -2.18 23.10 17.39
C LEU A 131 -2.74 23.44 16.00
N ILE A 132 -4.07 23.28 15.83
CA ILE A 132 -4.72 23.62 14.57
C ILE A 132 -4.79 25.13 14.38
N LYS A 133 -5.05 25.88 15.44
CA LYS A 133 -5.01 27.37 15.39
C LYS A 133 -3.64 27.90 14.97
N GLU A 134 -2.57 27.29 15.51
CA GLU A 134 -1.17 27.63 15.14
C GLU A 134 -0.86 27.36 13.67
N ARG A 135 -1.64 26.49 13.00
CA ARG A 135 -1.42 26.00 11.61
C ARG A 135 -2.64 26.16 10.73
N ARG A 136 -3.37 27.25 10.91
CA ARG A 136 -4.68 27.50 10.29
C ARG A 136 -4.65 27.53 8.75
N ASP A 137 -3.52 27.87 8.19
CA ASP A 137 -3.22 27.94 6.75
C ASP A 137 -2.72 26.61 6.14
N LYS A 138 -2.65 25.54 6.94
CA LYS A 138 -2.08 24.26 6.53
C LYS A 138 -3.11 23.15 6.59
N SER A 139 -2.95 22.18 5.68
CA SER A 139 -3.71 20.92 5.74
C SER A 139 -3.10 19.98 6.78
N GLY A 140 -3.93 19.15 7.42
CA GLY A 140 -3.49 18.20 8.43
C GLY A 140 -4.29 16.90 8.40
N ILE A 141 -3.68 15.83 8.91
CA ILE A 141 -4.32 14.54 9.10
C ILE A 141 -4.25 14.17 10.58
N ILE A 142 -5.37 13.75 11.16
CA ILE A 142 -5.47 13.35 12.56
C ILE A 142 -5.83 11.86 12.62
N TYR A 143 -4.91 11.05 13.07
CA TYR A 143 -5.17 9.63 13.29
C TYR A 143 -5.78 9.40 14.69
N CYS A 144 -6.84 8.62 14.74
CA CYS A 144 -7.52 8.24 15.97
C CYS A 144 -7.56 6.72 16.12
N SER A 145 -7.50 6.24 17.36
CA SER A 145 -7.48 4.80 17.68
C SER A 145 -8.81 4.09 17.44
N THR A 146 -9.95 4.82 17.39
CA THR A 146 -11.28 4.24 17.20
C THR A 146 -12.15 5.10 16.29
N ARG A 147 -13.12 4.48 15.61
CA ARG A 147 -14.12 5.17 14.77
C ARG A 147 -14.88 6.25 15.55
N LYS A 148 -15.33 5.92 16.77
CA LYS A 148 -16.02 6.86 17.66
C LYS A 148 -15.18 8.09 17.95
N LYS A 149 -13.84 7.92 18.12
CA LYS A 149 -12.94 9.06 18.35
C LYS A 149 -12.76 9.89 17.07
N VAL A 150 -12.73 9.27 15.89
CA VAL A 150 -12.71 9.99 14.60
C VAL A 150 -13.92 10.91 14.48
N GLU A 151 -15.13 10.39 14.75
CA GLU A 151 -16.37 11.18 14.69
C GLU A 151 -16.36 12.31 15.72
N SER A 152 -16.04 12.01 16.98
CA SER A 152 -15.95 13.00 18.05
C SER A 152 -14.95 14.12 17.76
N VAL A 153 -13.79 13.81 17.19
CA VAL A 153 -12.77 14.80 16.82
C VAL A 153 -13.24 15.65 15.64
N CYS A 154 -13.85 15.05 14.64
CA CYS A 154 -14.39 15.77 13.50
C CYS A 154 -15.46 16.79 13.94
N ASP A 155 -16.41 16.36 14.77
CA ASP A 155 -17.46 17.22 15.30
C ASP A 155 -16.88 18.35 16.19
N LEU A 156 -15.87 18.05 17.00
CA LEU A 156 -15.14 19.03 17.80
C LEU A 156 -14.52 20.12 16.93
N LEU A 157 -13.88 19.75 15.82
CA LEU A 157 -13.25 20.69 14.89
C LEU A 157 -14.29 21.58 14.22
N ILE A 158 -15.35 20.99 13.67
CA ILE A 158 -16.45 21.73 13.03
C ILE A 158 -17.07 22.71 14.00
N LYS A 159 -17.36 22.28 15.23
CA LYS A 159 -17.90 23.15 16.30
C LYS A 159 -17.00 24.34 16.63
N ASN A 160 -15.68 24.18 16.47
CA ASN A 160 -14.71 25.26 16.69
C ASN A 160 -14.36 26.05 15.41
N GLY A 161 -15.14 25.90 14.33
CA GLY A 161 -15.01 26.68 13.11
C GLY A 161 -13.88 26.24 12.19
N PHE A 162 -13.39 24.99 12.32
CA PHE A 162 -12.39 24.43 11.40
C PHE A 162 -13.09 23.49 10.40
N PRO A 163 -12.82 23.61 9.08
CA PRO A 163 -13.30 22.66 8.11
C PRO A 163 -12.61 21.30 8.35
N ALA A 164 -13.41 20.27 8.55
CA ALA A 164 -12.91 18.92 8.80
C ALA A 164 -13.82 17.88 8.16
N THR A 165 -13.21 16.81 7.67
CA THR A 165 -13.92 15.62 7.21
C THR A 165 -13.39 14.39 7.93
N ARG A 166 -14.17 13.32 7.91
CA ARG A 166 -13.81 12.05 8.56
C ARG A 166 -13.66 10.95 7.53
N TYR A 167 -12.73 10.03 7.80
CA TYR A 167 -12.53 8.84 7.00
C TYR A 167 -12.36 7.61 7.91
N HIS A 168 -13.20 6.62 7.72
CA HIS A 168 -13.09 5.31 8.36
C HIS A 168 -13.94 4.26 7.61
N ALA A 169 -13.70 2.97 7.88
CA ALA A 169 -14.25 1.85 7.12
C ALA A 169 -15.80 1.74 7.05
N CYS A 170 -16.55 2.52 7.85
CA CYS A 170 -18.02 2.55 7.80
C CYS A 170 -18.60 3.67 6.93
N LEU A 171 -17.77 4.52 6.34
CA LEU A 171 -18.25 5.52 5.39
C LEU A 171 -18.44 4.84 4.04
N LEU A 172 -19.69 4.74 3.58
CA LEU A 172 -20.00 4.35 2.21
C LEU A 172 -19.34 5.36 1.25
N TYR A 173 -18.87 4.89 0.14
CA TYR A 173 -18.20 5.66 -0.95
C TYR A 173 -19.14 6.67 -1.66
N THR A 174 -20.03 7.32 -0.91
CA THR A 174 -21.04 8.24 -1.44
C THR A 174 -20.96 9.60 -0.76
N SER A 175 -19.76 10.15 -0.66
CA SER A 175 -19.64 11.61 -0.44
C SER A 175 -18.80 12.20 -1.55
N PRO A 176 -19.27 13.30 -2.15
CA PRO A 176 -18.64 13.97 -3.28
C PRO A 176 -17.24 14.44 -2.96
#